data_c46f5c9ba5f58aec365c7d94f0839642
#
_entry.id   c46f5c9ba5f58aec365c7d94f0839642
#
_cell.length_a   1.000
_cell.length_b   1.000
_cell.length_c   1.000
_cell.angle_alpha   90.00
_cell.angle_beta   90.00
_cell.angle_gamma   90.00
#
_symmetry.space_group_name_H-M   'P 1'
#
loop_
_entity.id
_entity.type
_entity.pdbx_description
1 polymer ?
#
loop_
_entity_poly.entity_id
_entity_poly.type
_entity_poly.pdbx_seq_one_letter_code
_entity_poly.pdbx_strand_id
1 'polypeptide(L)'
;KEFNEVCRQAAKGFLKMGIKKGDHVAMWATNYAEWVITMFATAKIGAVLVTVNTNYKIFEAEYLLKQSDSNTLLLINGLKDTSYVDIINRLCPELKDSKPGELHSEKLPGLKNVIYLDEGRPDGMFTWNDLMEMGNEVSDEELARVQGSLDIYDVVNMQYTSGTTGFPKGVMLTHHNILNDGFYIGECMKFSHKDRLCIPVPFFHCFGCVLAILACVTHGTTMVPVEVYSPTAV
;
A
#
# COMPACT_ATOMS: atom_id res chain seq x y z
N LYS A 1 -18.92 8.41 0.85
CA LYS A 1 -18.37 9.73 0.43
C LYS A 1 -17.06 10.02 1.14
N GLU A 2 -17.03 10.03 2.46
CA GLU A 2 -15.83 10.34 3.29
C GLU A 2 -14.61 9.49 2.89
N PHE A 3 -14.75 8.18 2.82
CA PHE A 3 -13.66 7.29 2.39
C PHE A 3 -13.07 7.69 1.03
N ASN A 4 -13.93 8.02 0.05
CA ASN A 4 -13.43 8.44 -1.26
C ASN A 4 -12.67 9.77 -1.19
N GLU A 5 -13.09 10.72 -0.34
CA GLU A 5 -12.38 11.99 -0.17
C GLU A 5 -11.00 11.78 0.46
N VAL A 6 -10.89 10.93 1.48
CA VAL A 6 -9.60 10.60 2.08
C VAL A 6 -8.66 9.93 1.06
N CYS A 7 -9.18 8.99 0.24
CA CYS A 7 -8.39 8.39 -0.83
C CYS A 7 -7.97 9.40 -1.91
N ARG A 8 -8.83 10.39 -2.23
CA ARG A 8 -8.48 11.47 -3.16
C ARG A 8 -7.38 12.35 -2.59
N GLN A 9 -7.48 12.69 -1.31
CA GLN A 9 -6.48 13.50 -0.64
C GLN A 9 -5.11 12.81 -0.62
N ALA A 10 -5.06 11.53 -0.25
CA ALA A 10 -3.82 10.75 -0.30
C ALA A 10 -3.27 10.62 -1.73
N ALA A 11 -4.14 10.42 -2.74
CA ALA A 11 -3.75 10.37 -4.15
C ALA A 11 -3.08 11.67 -4.61
N LYS A 12 -3.64 12.82 -4.22
CA LYS A 12 -3.06 14.13 -4.47
C LYS A 12 -1.69 14.29 -3.75
N GLY A 13 -1.57 13.80 -2.51
CA GLY A 13 -0.29 13.79 -1.80
C GLY A 13 0.77 13.00 -2.54
N PHE A 14 0.46 11.82 -3.04
CA PHE A 14 1.37 11.04 -3.88
C PHE A 14 1.75 11.77 -5.18
N LEU A 15 0.81 12.44 -5.85
CA LEU A 15 1.12 13.26 -7.03
C LEU A 15 2.09 14.39 -6.68
N LYS A 16 1.88 15.09 -5.54
CA LYS A 16 2.78 16.14 -5.07
C LYS A 16 4.17 15.62 -4.75
N MET A 17 4.29 14.40 -4.22
CA MET A 17 5.58 13.72 -4.03
C MET A 17 6.25 13.32 -5.34
N GLY A 18 5.59 13.51 -6.49
CA GLY A 18 6.11 13.18 -7.81
C GLY A 18 5.88 11.74 -8.24
N ILE A 19 5.01 11.00 -7.54
CA ILE A 19 4.60 9.64 -7.94
C ILE A 19 3.74 9.72 -9.20
N LYS A 20 4.03 8.85 -10.15
CA LYS A 20 3.42 8.83 -11.48
C LYS A 20 2.81 7.47 -11.79
N LYS A 21 2.01 7.42 -12.86
CA LYS A 21 1.53 6.17 -13.45
C LYS A 21 2.70 5.22 -13.71
N GLY A 22 2.57 4.00 -13.23
CA GLY A 22 3.58 2.95 -13.34
C GLY A 22 4.66 2.95 -12.25
N ASP A 23 4.70 3.95 -11.38
CA ASP A 23 5.59 3.94 -10.22
C ASP A 23 5.13 2.90 -9.19
N HIS A 24 6.07 2.30 -8.48
CA HIS A 24 5.80 1.26 -7.51
C HIS A 24 5.89 1.79 -6.08
N VAL A 25 4.79 1.62 -5.34
CA VAL A 25 4.62 2.06 -3.95
C VAL A 25 4.47 0.82 -3.06
N ALA A 26 5.48 0.51 -2.27
CA ALA A 26 5.48 -0.62 -1.35
C ALA A 26 4.75 -0.28 -0.05
N MET A 27 3.93 -1.21 0.46
CA MET A 27 3.21 -1.08 1.72
C MET A 27 3.59 -2.22 2.68
N TRP A 28 4.24 -1.87 3.79
CA TRP A 28 4.70 -2.80 4.82
C TRP A 28 4.05 -2.51 6.16
N ALA A 29 2.80 -2.89 6.29
CA ALA A 29 1.98 -2.66 7.47
C ALA A 29 1.01 -3.82 7.71
N THR A 30 0.50 -3.94 8.92
CA THR A 30 -0.63 -4.79 9.29
C THR A 30 -1.96 -4.19 8.75
N ASN A 31 -3.10 -4.61 9.28
CA ASN A 31 -4.41 -4.20 8.77
C ASN A 31 -4.82 -2.79 9.23
N TYR A 32 -4.03 -1.78 8.85
CA TYR A 32 -4.26 -0.36 9.11
C TYR A 32 -5.28 0.23 8.13
N ALA A 33 -5.97 1.29 8.53
CA ALA A 33 -6.87 2.03 7.63
C ALA A 33 -6.10 2.68 6.47
N GLU A 34 -4.90 3.19 6.75
CA GLU A 34 -3.97 3.78 5.78
C GLU A 34 -3.57 2.79 4.68
N TRP A 35 -3.54 1.48 5.00
CA TRP A 35 -3.31 0.43 4.01
C TRP A 35 -4.39 0.45 2.94
N VAL A 36 -5.65 0.47 3.35
CA VAL A 36 -6.80 0.51 2.44
C VAL A 36 -6.83 1.82 1.65
N ILE A 37 -6.59 2.94 2.33
CA ILE A 37 -6.55 4.27 1.70
C ILE A 37 -5.46 4.31 0.63
N THR A 38 -4.26 3.80 0.94
CA THR A 38 -3.13 3.76 -0.01
C THR A 38 -3.47 2.92 -1.24
N MET A 39 -4.12 1.76 -1.06
CA MET A 39 -4.54 0.91 -2.18
C MET A 39 -5.41 1.68 -3.19
N PHE A 40 -6.39 2.44 -2.71
CA PHE A 40 -7.25 3.22 -3.59
C PHE A 40 -6.59 4.51 -4.08
N ALA A 41 -5.73 5.12 -3.28
CA ALA A 41 -5.00 6.33 -3.65
C ALA A 41 -4.01 6.06 -4.81
N THR A 42 -3.21 4.99 -4.70
CA THR A 42 -2.28 4.57 -5.76
C THR A 42 -3.04 4.19 -7.04
N ALA A 43 -4.14 3.44 -6.91
CA ALA A 43 -4.99 3.10 -8.04
C ALA A 43 -5.55 4.33 -8.77
N LYS A 44 -5.90 5.41 -8.04
CA LYS A 44 -6.42 6.66 -8.62
C LYS A 44 -5.40 7.43 -9.49
N ILE A 45 -4.12 7.19 -9.30
CA ILE A 45 -3.04 7.85 -10.05
C ILE A 45 -2.28 6.90 -10.98
N GLY A 46 -2.69 5.62 -11.03
CA GLY A 46 -2.07 4.60 -11.86
C GLY A 46 -0.72 4.10 -11.34
N ALA A 47 -0.40 4.37 -10.07
CA ALA A 47 0.73 3.75 -9.39
C ALA A 47 0.39 2.32 -8.96
N VAL A 48 1.41 1.47 -8.87
CA VAL A 48 1.28 0.05 -8.54
C VAL A 48 1.52 -0.14 -7.05
N LEU A 49 0.52 -0.62 -6.31
CA LEU A 49 0.69 -1.02 -4.93
C LEU A 49 1.46 -2.34 -4.86
N VAL A 50 2.63 -2.33 -4.22
CA VAL A 50 3.44 -3.52 -3.95
C VAL A 50 3.21 -3.98 -2.52
N THR A 51 2.66 -5.18 -2.36
CA THR A 51 2.31 -5.69 -1.02
C THR A 51 3.49 -6.38 -0.37
N VAL A 52 3.88 -5.94 0.83
CA VAL A 52 5.01 -6.51 1.57
C VAL A 52 4.51 -7.40 2.71
N ASN A 53 4.97 -8.65 2.74
CA ASN A 53 4.61 -9.58 3.80
C ASN A 53 5.15 -9.10 5.15
N THR A 54 4.26 -8.99 6.13
CA THR A 54 4.59 -8.50 7.49
C THR A 54 5.57 -9.40 8.26
N ASN A 55 5.79 -10.63 7.82
CA ASN A 55 6.77 -11.54 8.44
C ASN A 55 8.18 -11.44 7.80
N TYR A 56 8.36 -10.61 6.77
CA TYR A 56 9.66 -10.47 6.13
C TYR A 56 10.70 -9.88 7.09
N LYS A 57 11.92 -10.39 6.95
CA LYS A 57 13.12 -9.88 7.62
C LYS A 57 13.95 -9.09 6.61
N ILE A 58 15.14 -8.70 7.02
CA ILE A 58 16.00 -7.81 6.24
C ILE A 58 16.30 -8.32 4.83
N PHE A 59 16.56 -9.63 4.65
CA PHE A 59 16.91 -10.19 3.34
C PHE A 59 15.73 -10.22 2.37
N GLU A 60 14.55 -10.63 2.86
CA GLU A 60 13.33 -10.67 2.06
C GLU A 60 12.86 -9.26 1.71
N ALA A 61 12.96 -8.32 2.66
CA ALA A 61 12.60 -6.92 2.43
C ALA A 61 13.53 -6.26 1.40
N GLU A 62 14.86 -6.47 1.52
CA GLU A 62 15.83 -5.99 0.53
C GLU A 62 15.55 -6.56 -0.85
N TYR A 63 15.33 -7.87 -0.94
CA TYR A 63 15.02 -8.54 -2.21
C TYR A 63 13.76 -7.96 -2.85
N LEU A 64 12.65 -7.88 -2.08
CA LEU A 64 11.38 -7.38 -2.59
C LEU A 64 11.50 -5.94 -3.09
N LEU A 65 12.08 -5.03 -2.29
CA LEU A 65 12.19 -3.61 -2.64
C LEU A 65 13.07 -3.39 -3.88
N LYS A 66 14.13 -4.20 -4.06
CA LYS A 66 14.95 -4.18 -5.27
C LYS A 66 14.20 -4.74 -6.48
N GLN A 67 13.62 -5.92 -6.33
CA GLN A 67 13.00 -6.65 -7.44
C GLN A 67 11.73 -5.96 -7.93
N SER A 68 11.00 -5.29 -7.04
CA SER A 68 9.83 -4.52 -7.39
C SER A 68 10.13 -3.11 -7.89
N ASP A 69 11.39 -2.67 -7.92
CA ASP A 69 11.77 -1.29 -8.27
C ASP A 69 10.95 -0.24 -7.50
N SER A 70 10.59 -0.53 -6.24
CA SER A 70 9.78 0.38 -5.42
C SER A 70 10.53 1.68 -5.15
N ASN A 71 9.94 2.81 -5.54
CA ASN A 71 10.50 4.13 -5.29
C ASN A 71 9.96 4.77 -4.00
N THR A 72 8.89 4.24 -3.46
CA THR A 72 8.24 4.71 -2.24
C THR A 72 7.90 3.51 -1.35
N LEU A 73 8.13 3.64 -0.05
CA LEU A 73 7.79 2.65 0.96
C LEU A 73 6.97 3.30 2.06
N LEU A 74 5.79 2.75 2.34
CA LEU A 74 5.02 3.05 3.54
C LEU A 74 5.24 1.94 4.56
N LEU A 75 5.50 2.28 5.82
CA LEU A 75 5.70 1.29 6.87
C LEU A 75 5.18 1.75 8.24
N ILE A 76 4.86 0.77 9.08
CA ILE A 76 4.67 0.93 10.53
C ILE A 76 5.99 0.65 11.26
N ASN A 77 6.04 0.89 12.56
CA ASN A 77 7.23 0.63 13.37
C ASN A 77 7.68 -0.84 13.27
N GLY A 78 6.74 -1.76 13.25
CA GLY A 78 7.06 -3.18 13.14
C GLY A 78 5.92 -4.10 13.59
N LEU A 79 6.22 -5.38 13.69
CA LEU A 79 5.29 -6.41 14.16
C LEU A 79 6.01 -7.38 15.10
N LYS A 80 5.47 -7.58 16.33
CA LYS A 80 6.08 -8.41 17.38
C LYS A 80 7.53 -7.96 17.66
N ASP A 81 8.49 -8.89 17.53
CA ASP A 81 9.91 -8.64 17.77
C ASP A 81 10.67 -8.10 16.54
N THR A 82 9.96 -7.68 15.49
CA THR A 82 10.57 -7.20 14.24
C THR A 82 10.26 -5.72 14.05
N SER A 83 11.28 -4.86 14.19
CA SER A 83 11.20 -3.45 13.85
C SER A 83 11.48 -3.27 12.35
N TYR A 84 10.49 -2.77 11.60
CA TYR A 84 10.66 -2.45 10.18
C TYR A 84 11.50 -1.19 10.00
N VAL A 85 11.37 -0.23 10.93
CA VAL A 85 12.20 0.98 10.96
C VAL A 85 13.67 0.62 11.12
N ASP A 86 14.03 -0.31 12.04
CA ASP A 86 15.43 -0.74 12.19
C ASP A 86 15.94 -1.48 10.94
N ILE A 87 15.08 -2.27 10.30
CA ILE A 87 15.46 -2.96 9.06
C ILE A 87 15.77 -1.94 7.96
N ILE A 88 14.89 -0.95 7.76
CA ILE A 88 15.09 0.08 6.72
C ILE A 88 16.30 0.95 7.05
N ASN A 89 16.53 1.33 8.31
CA ASN A 89 17.73 2.07 8.70
C ASN A 89 19.04 1.28 8.48
N ARG A 90 18.99 -0.05 8.57
CA ARG A 90 20.14 -0.92 8.25
C ARG A 90 20.33 -1.09 6.73
N LEU A 91 19.26 -1.07 5.95
CA LEU A 91 19.33 -1.13 4.49
C LEU A 91 19.72 0.22 3.88
N CYS A 92 19.24 1.30 4.48
CA CYS A 92 19.44 2.69 4.02
C CYS A 92 19.97 3.54 5.19
N PRO A 93 21.21 3.34 5.64
CA PRO A 93 21.79 4.12 6.74
C PRO A 93 21.84 5.62 6.42
N GLU A 94 21.74 5.99 5.14
CA GLU A 94 21.71 7.37 4.64
C GLU A 94 20.43 8.11 5.05
N LEU A 95 19.36 7.40 5.48
CA LEU A 95 18.11 8.02 5.96
C LEU A 95 18.34 9.01 7.09
N LYS A 96 19.29 8.73 8.01
CA LYS A 96 19.58 9.59 9.16
C LYS A 96 19.99 11.02 8.79
N ASP A 97 20.69 11.14 7.64
CA ASP A 97 21.25 12.40 7.17
C ASP A 97 20.47 12.96 5.97
N SER A 98 19.45 12.24 5.51
CA SER A 98 18.62 12.65 4.37
C SER A 98 17.41 13.48 4.84
N LYS A 99 17.02 14.45 4.02
CA LYS A 99 15.68 15.02 4.16
C LYS A 99 14.64 14.07 3.56
N PRO A 100 13.40 14.08 4.08
CA PRO A 100 12.33 13.31 3.47
C PRO A 100 12.21 13.61 1.96
N GLY A 101 12.17 12.57 1.13
CA GLY A 101 12.12 12.66 -0.33
C GLY A 101 13.47 12.80 -1.04
N GLU A 102 14.57 12.96 -0.29
CA GLU A 102 15.92 13.12 -0.85
C GLU A 102 16.84 11.92 -0.53
N LEU A 103 16.25 10.75 -0.30
CA LEU A 103 17.04 9.55 -0.02
C LEU A 103 17.84 9.10 -1.25
N HIS A 104 19.15 8.89 -1.03
CA HIS A 104 20.07 8.32 -1.99
C HIS A 104 20.77 7.11 -1.37
N SER A 105 20.10 5.96 -1.39
CA SER A 105 20.64 4.74 -0.79
C SER A 105 21.53 3.97 -1.76
N GLU A 106 22.69 3.52 -1.28
CA GLU A 106 23.58 2.66 -2.05
C GLU A 106 22.94 1.28 -2.29
N LYS A 107 22.28 0.72 -1.27
CA LYS A 107 21.67 -0.61 -1.36
C LYS A 107 20.34 -0.62 -2.12
N LEU A 108 19.53 0.43 -1.95
CA LEU A 108 18.21 0.58 -2.56
C LEU A 108 18.13 1.86 -3.40
N PRO A 109 18.88 1.95 -4.52
CA PRO A 109 19.01 3.19 -5.28
C PRO A 109 17.69 3.67 -5.92
N GLY A 110 16.71 2.79 -6.07
CA GLY A 110 15.37 3.13 -6.53
C GLY A 110 14.50 3.79 -5.46
N LEU A 111 14.74 3.49 -4.17
CA LEU A 111 13.93 4.00 -3.07
C LEU A 111 14.26 5.46 -2.77
N LYS A 112 13.27 6.33 -2.88
CA LYS A 112 13.40 7.78 -2.66
C LYS A 112 12.61 8.28 -1.48
N ASN A 113 11.41 7.72 -1.28
CA ASN A 113 10.47 8.16 -0.28
C ASN A 113 10.21 7.04 0.73
N VAL A 114 10.27 7.38 2.00
CA VAL A 114 9.83 6.51 3.10
C VAL A 114 8.79 7.27 3.90
N ILE A 115 7.61 6.66 4.11
CA ILE A 115 6.48 7.26 4.83
C ILE A 115 6.18 6.40 6.04
N TYR A 116 6.25 7.00 7.22
CA TYR A 116 5.96 6.36 8.49
C TYR A 116 4.50 6.56 8.89
N LEU A 117 3.82 5.48 9.28
CA LEU A 117 2.38 5.47 9.54
C LEU A 117 2.01 5.60 11.01
N ASP A 118 2.90 5.22 11.94
CA ASP A 118 2.64 5.33 13.37
C ASP A 118 2.94 6.73 13.91
N GLU A 119 2.74 6.92 15.21
CA GLU A 119 3.05 8.17 15.89
C GLU A 119 4.57 8.46 15.90
N GLY A 120 4.92 9.72 15.71
CA GLY A 120 6.31 10.18 15.69
C GLY A 120 6.83 10.46 14.27
N ARG A 121 8.12 10.77 14.20
CA ARG A 121 8.80 11.10 12.93
C ARG A 121 10.23 10.54 12.96
N PRO A 122 10.47 9.34 12.43
CA PRO A 122 11.83 8.84 12.26
C PRO A 122 12.62 9.71 11.28
N ASP A 123 13.94 9.75 11.45
CA ASP A 123 14.84 10.56 10.63
C ASP A 123 14.70 10.20 9.14
N GLY A 124 14.69 11.21 8.28
CA GLY A 124 14.62 11.05 6.82
C GLY A 124 13.27 10.58 6.28
N MET A 125 12.25 10.38 7.13
CA MET A 125 10.94 9.87 6.72
C MET A 125 9.88 10.96 6.73
N PHE A 126 8.96 10.89 5.76
CA PHE A 126 7.67 11.57 5.85
C PHE A 126 6.78 10.87 6.88
N THR A 127 5.80 11.60 7.41
CA THR A 127 4.68 11.02 8.14
C THR A 127 3.46 10.89 7.22
N TRP A 128 2.46 10.12 7.66
CA TRP A 128 1.16 10.09 6.97
C TRP A 128 0.52 11.48 6.87
N ASN A 129 0.65 12.28 7.93
CA ASN A 129 0.11 13.64 7.91
C ASN A 129 0.81 14.53 6.87
N ASP A 130 2.12 14.40 6.68
CA ASP A 130 2.82 15.15 5.62
C ASP A 130 2.25 14.80 4.24
N LEU A 131 2.01 13.51 3.97
CA LEU A 131 1.40 13.08 2.72
C LEU A 131 0.01 13.71 2.53
N MET A 132 -0.81 13.70 3.58
CA MET A 132 -2.16 14.28 3.52
C MET A 132 -2.14 15.80 3.34
N GLU A 133 -1.22 16.50 3.99
CA GLU A 133 -1.03 17.95 3.85
C GLU A 133 -0.57 18.32 2.44
N MET A 134 0.37 17.57 1.86
CA MET A 134 0.82 17.76 0.47
C MET A 134 -0.33 17.68 -0.54
N GLY A 135 -1.35 16.87 -0.26
CA GLY A 135 -2.53 16.78 -1.11
C GLY A 135 -3.30 18.10 -1.26
N ASN A 136 -3.16 19.04 -0.33
CA ASN A 136 -3.80 20.36 -0.42
C ASN A 136 -3.19 21.24 -1.53
N GLU A 137 -2.00 20.90 -2.00
CA GLU A 137 -1.29 21.66 -3.04
C GLU A 137 -1.65 21.19 -4.46
N VAL A 138 -2.41 20.12 -4.61
CA VAL A 138 -2.82 19.55 -5.91
C VAL A 138 -4.31 19.77 -6.12
N SER A 139 -4.70 20.28 -7.28
CA SER A 139 -6.10 20.57 -7.58
C SER A 139 -6.92 19.32 -7.93
N ASP A 140 -8.22 19.42 -7.85
CA ASP A 140 -9.13 18.33 -8.27
C ASP A 140 -9.08 18.09 -9.77
N GLU A 141 -8.87 19.15 -10.56
CA GLU A 141 -8.72 19.07 -12.01
C GLU A 141 -7.46 18.31 -12.41
N GLU A 142 -6.36 18.51 -11.69
CA GLU A 142 -5.12 17.77 -11.93
C GLU A 142 -5.32 16.28 -11.64
N LEU A 143 -5.90 15.93 -10.49
CA LEU A 143 -6.22 14.53 -10.19
C LEU A 143 -7.16 13.94 -11.23
N ALA A 144 -8.20 14.66 -11.64
CA ALA A 144 -9.15 14.19 -12.65
C ALA A 144 -8.47 13.97 -14.02
N ARG A 145 -7.53 14.83 -14.40
CA ARG A 145 -6.72 14.67 -15.62
C ARG A 145 -5.89 13.38 -15.58
N VAL A 146 -5.24 13.10 -14.45
CA VAL A 146 -4.47 11.86 -14.29
C VAL A 146 -5.42 10.65 -14.36
N GLN A 147 -6.54 10.67 -13.64
CA GLN A 147 -7.53 9.58 -13.67
C GLN A 147 -8.06 9.30 -15.07
N GLY A 148 -8.30 10.37 -15.87
CA GLY A 148 -8.75 10.25 -17.27
C GLY A 148 -7.74 9.62 -18.22
N SER A 149 -6.48 9.46 -17.81
CA SER A 149 -5.41 8.81 -18.59
C SER A 149 -5.20 7.33 -18.24
N LEU A 150 -5.96 6.80 -17.28
CA LEU A 150 -5.81 5.41 -16.82
C LEU A 150 -6.64 4.46 -17.68
N ASP A 151 -6.12 3.24 -17.83
CA ASP A 151 -6.80 2.14 -18.52
C ASP A 151 -7.11 1.00 -17.54
N ILE A 152 -8.21 0.29 -17.79
CA ILE A 152 -8.62 -0.86 -16.96
C ILE A 152 -7.60 -2.00 -16.98
N TYR A 153 -6.74 -2.05 -17.98
CA TYR A 153 -5.66 -3.03 -18.10
C TYR A 153 -4.31 -2.52 -17.58
N ASP A 154 -4.25 -1.29 -17.05
CA ASP A 154 -3.07 -0.85 -16.31
C ASP A 154 -2.85 -1.72 -15.08
N VAL A 155 -1.58 -2.02 -14.80
CA VAL A 155 -1.19 -2.74 -13.57
C VAL A 155 -1.42 -1.82 -12.38
N VAL A 156 -2.07 -2.33 -11.34
CA VAL A 156 -2.44 -1.57 -10.14
C VAL A 156 -1.94 -2.21 -8.85
N ASN A 157 -1.61 -3.50 -8.90
CA ASN A 157 -1.20 -4.24 -7.72
C ASN A 157 -0.13 -5.28 -8.06
N MET A 158 0.83 -5.46 -7.17
CA MET A 158 1.85 -6.51 -7.27
C MET A 158 1.82 -7.37 -6.02
N GLN A 159 1.44 -8.64 -6.20
CA GLN A 159 1.38 -9.65 -5.14
C GLN A 159 2.60 -10.57 -5.20
N TYR A 160 3.27 -10.75 -4.06
CA TYR A 160 4.39 -11.65 -3.97
C TYR A 160 3.94 -13.05 -3.55
N THR A 161 4.27 -14.05 -4.37
CA THR A 161 3.98 -15.47 -4.10
C THR A 161 5.26 -16.23 -3.78
N SER A 162 5.15 -17.29 -2.96
CA SER A 162 6.26 -18.23 -2.76
C SER A 162 6.56 -18.93 -4.08
N GLY A 163 7.67 -18.54 -4.71
CA GLY A 163 8.10 -19.16 -5.97
C GLY A 163 8.55 -20.60 -5.78
N THR A 164 8.27 -21.47 -6.75
CA THR A 164 8.78 -22.85 -6.79
C THR A 164 10.30 -22.92 -6.94
N THR A 165 10.96 -21.82 -7.26
CA THR A 165 12.41 -21.69 -7.52
C THR A 165 13.19 -21.04 -6.38
N GLY A 166 12.60 -20.91 -5.19
CA GLY A 166 13.29 -20.41 -3.97
C GLY A 166 13.12 -18.91 -3.69
N PHE A 167 12.88 -18.07 -4.70
CA PHE A 167 12.64 -16.64 -4.50
C PHE A 167 11.18 -16.25 -4.80
N PRO A 168 10.58 -15.34 -4.00
CA PRO A 168 9.24 -14.84 -4.26
C PRO A 168 9.15 -14.17 -5.64
N LYS A 169 8.01 -14.37 -6.33
CA LYS A 169 7.72 -13.75 -7.63
C LYS A 169 6.64 -12.69 -7.47
N GLY A 170 6.87 -11.52 -8.03
CA GLY A 170 5.89 -10.44 -8.11
C GLY A 170 4.89 -10.68 -9.24
N VAL A 171 3.65 -11.00 -8.89
CA VAL A 171 2.55 -11.16 -9.85
C VAL A 171 1.90 -9.81 -10.06
N MET A 172 1.95 -9.29 -11.27
CA MET A 172 1.33 -8.01 -11.65
C MET A 172 -0.14 -8.21 -12.00
N LEU A 173 -1.01 -7.49 -11.32
CA LEU A 173 -2.46 -7.56 -11.48
C LEU A 173 -3.00 -6.21 -11.96
N THR A 174 -3.89 -6.25 -12.96
CA THR A 174 -4.54 -5.05 -13.50
C THR A 174 -5.78 -4.67 -12.71
N HIS A 175 -6.29 -3.44 -12.91
CA HIS A 175 -7.61 -3.05 -12.39
C HIS A 175 -8.68 -4.07 -12.78
N HIS A 176 -8.68 -4.50 -14.05
CA HIS A 176 -9.63 -5.50 -14.56
C HIS A 176 -9.57 -6.82 -13.78
N ASN A 177 -8.36 -7.33 -13.49
CA ASN A 177 -8.21 -8.59 -12.77
C ASN A 177 -8.81 -8.49 -11.36
N ILE A 178 -8.30 -7.55 -10.54
CA ILE A 178 -8.63 -7.53 -9.12
C ILE A 178 -10.06 -7.04 -8.85
N LEU A 179 -10.58 -6.11 -9.66
CA LEU A 179 -11.92 -5.58 -9.46
C LEU A 179 -12.99 -6.63 -9.78
N ASN A 180 -12.84 -7.35 -10.90
CA ASN A 180 -13.77 -8.43 -11.26
C ASN A 180 -13.73 -9.56 -10.25
N ASP A 181 -12.53 -9.96 -9.80
CA ASP A 181 -12.39 -11.01 -8.80
C ASP A 181 -13.08 -10.60 -7.48
N GLY A 182 -12.81 -9.40 -6.97
CA GLY A 182 -13.48 -8.87 -5.79
C GLY A 182 -15.00 -8.76 -5.95
N PHE A 183 -15.49 -8.35 -7.12
CA PHE A 183 -16.92 -8.29 -7.41
C PHE A 183 -17.58 -9.67 -7.37
N TYR A 184 -17.05 -10.64 -8.10
CA TYR A 184 -17.64 -11.98 -8.13
C TYR A 184 -17.56 -12.71 -6.79
N ILE A 185 -16.51 -12.47 -6.00
CA ILE A 185 -16.45 -12.98 -4.61
C ILE A 185 -17.60 -12.42 -3.79
N GLY A 186 -17.83 -11.10 -3.84
CA GLY A 186 -18.94 -10.47 -3.11
C GLY A 186 -20.31 -11.00 -3.55
N GLU A 187 -20.52 -11.24 -4.87
CA GLU A 187 -21.73 -11.89 -5.40
C GLU A 187 -21.90 -13.32 -4.85
N CYS A 188 -20.83 -14.13 -4.85
CA CYS A 188 -20.87 -15.50 -4.29
C CYS A 188 -21.18 -15.51 -2.80
N MET A 189 -20.65 -14.55 -2.05
CA MET A 189 -20.90 -14.37 -0.62
C MET A 189 -22.24 -13.68 -0.35
N LYS A 190 -22.93 -13.19 -1.37
CA LYS A 190 -24.19 -12.43 -1.29
C LYS A 190 -24.07 -11.18 -0.40
N PHE A 191 -22.95 -10.47 -0.52
CA PHE A 191 -22.71 -9.26 0.24
C PHE A 191 -23.68 -8.15 -0.13
N SER A 192 -23.97 -7.31 0.86
CA SER A 192 -24.82 -6.14 0.73
C SER A 192 -24.35 -5.02 1.66
N HIS A 193 -24.90 -3.82 1.51
CA HIS A 193 -24.63 -2.67 2.38
C HIS A 193 -25.08 -2.88 3.84
N LYS A 194 -25.80 -3.96 4.14
CA LYS A 194 -26.24 -4.32 5.51
C LYS A 194 -25.23 -5.19 6.24
N ASP A 195 -24.30 -5.79 5.51
CA ASP A 195 -23.34 -6.73 6.06
C ASP A 195 -22.13 -6.04 6.66
N ARG A 196 -21.48 -6.71 7.58
CA ARG A 196 -20.23 -6.31 8.23
C ARG A 196 -19.28 -7.50 8.18
N LEU A 197 -18.18 -7.34 7.45
CA LEU A 197 -17.16 -8.39 7.33
C LEU A 197 -16.04 -8.16 8.33
N CYS A 198 -15.86 -9.12 9.27
CA CYS A 198 -14.66 -9.19 10.09
C CYS A 198 -13.48 -9.68 9.22
N ILE A 199 -12.39 -8.93 9.20
CA ILE A 199 -11.23 -9.23 8.34
C ILE A 199 -9.99 -9.49 9.20
N PRO A 200 -9.79 -10.74 9.67
CA PRO A 200 -8.59 -11.11 10.43
C PRO A 200 -7.42 -11.51 9.53
N VAL A 201 -7.66 -11.64 8.23
CA VAL A 201 -6.63 -12.02 7.25
C VAL A 201 -5.78 -10.82 6.85
N PRO A 202 -4.46 -11.01 6.63
CA PRO A 202 -3.57 -9.89 6.33
C PRO A 202 -3.92 -9.21 4.99
N PHE A 203 -3.92 -7.87 5.00
CA PHE A 203 -4.17 -7.07 3.80
C PHE A 203 -3.09 -7.22 2.72
N PHE A 204 -1.85 -7.53 3.10
CA PHE A 204 -0.78 -7.76 2.12
C PHE A 204 -1.00 -9.00 1.25
N HIS A 205 -1.88 -9.92 1.65
CA HIS A 205 -2.23 -11.12 0.90
C HIS A 205 -3.50 -10.91 0.09
N CYS A 206 -3.62 -11.54 -1.09
CA CYS A 206 -4.81 -11.43 -1.95
C CYS A 206 -6.11 -11.75 -1.22
N PHE A 207 -6.09 -12.65 -0.22
CA PHE A 207 -7.25 -12.95 0.61
C PHE A 207 -7.75 -11.69 1.37
N GLY A 208 -6.85 -10.87 1.89
CA GLY A 208 -7.22 -9.61 2.56
C GLY A 208 -7.57 -8.51 1.56
N CYS A 209 -6.69 -8.22 0.58
CA CYS A 209 -6.90 -7.07 -0.29
C CYS A 209 -7.97 -7.30 -1.37
N VAL A 210 -8.05 -8.47 -1.99
CA VAL A 210 -9.02 -8.73 -3.07
C VAL A 210 -10.31 -9.34 -2.52
N LEU A 211 -10.21 -10.49 -1.85
CA LEU A 211 -11.38 -11.23 -1.39
C LEU A 211 -12.12 -10.56 -0.24
N ALA A 212 -11.47 -9.70 0.54
CA ALA A 212 -12.12 -8.97 1.61
C ALA A 212 -12.34 -7.49 1.25
N ILE A 213 -11.27 -6.68 1.05
CA ILE A 213 -11.41 -5.24 0.82
C ILE A 213 -12.24 -4.95 -0.43
N LEU A 214 -11.84 -5.49 -1.60
CA LEU A 214 -12.54 -5.19 -2.85
C LEU A 214 -13.96 -5.76 -2.88
N ALA A 215 -14.17 -6.96 -2.33
CA ALA A 215 -15.52 -7.53 -2.22
C ALA A 215 -16.44 -6.65 -1.34
N CYS A 216 -15.93 -6.11 -0.23
CA CYS A 216 -16.69 -5.17 0.60
C CYS A 216 -17.00 -3.86 -0.16
N VAL A 217 -16.00 -3.27 -0.80
CA VAL A 217 -16.18 -1.98 -1.48
C VAL A 217 -17.16 -2.07 -2.66
N THR A 218 -17.08 -3.14 -3.44
CA THR A 218 -17.98 -3.36 -4.58
C THR A 218 -19.44 -3.56 -4.19
N HIS A 219 -19.71 -3.99 -2.96
CA HIS A 219 -21.05 -4.29 -2.46
C HIS A 219 -21.53 -3.33 -1.35
N GLY A 220 -20.69 -2.34 -0.99
CA GLY A 220 -21.01 -1.39 0.09
C GLY A 220 -21.02 -2.02 1.48
N THR A 221 -20.42 -3.21 1.65
CA THR A 221 -20.30 -3.94 2.92
C THR A 221 -19.33 -3.21 3.86
N THR A 222 -19.66 -3.15 5.14
CA THR A 222 -18.77 -2.54 6.15
C THR A 222 -17.59 -3.45 6.44
N MET A 223 -16.38 -2.91 6.31
CA MET A 223 -15.16 -3.60 6.74
C MET A 223 -14.93 -3.42 8.25
N VAL A 224 -14.60 -4.49 8.93
CA VAL A 224 -14.18 -4.53 10.34
C VAL A 224 -12.82 -5.23 10.40
N PRO A 225 -11.72 -4.52 10.11
CA PRO A 225 -10.39 -5.12 10.10
C PRO A 225 -9.94 -5.45 11.53
N VAL A 226 -9.24 -6.58 11.67
CA VAL A 226 -8.48 -6.94 12.86
C VAL A 226 -7.01 -6.67 12.54
N GLU A 227 -6.39 -5.76 13.28
CA GLU A 227 -5.03 -5.30 13.00
C GLU A 227 -4.03 -6.45 12.99
N VAL A 228 -4.07 -7.27 14.05
CA VAL A 228 -3.24 -8.48 14.18
C VAL A 228 -4.13 -9.62 14.61
N TYR A 229 -4.11 -10.70 13.85
CA TYR A 229 -4.93 -11.88 14.17
C TYR A 229 -4.61 -12.44 15.56
N SER A 230 -5.67 -12.60 16.34
CA SER A 230 -5.68 -13.33 17.60
C SER A 230 -7.03 -14.05 17.72
N PRO A 231 -7.09 -15.30 18.20
CA PRO A 231 -8.36 -16.02 18.39
C PRO A 231 -9.34 -15.32 19.32
N THR A 232 -8.85 -14.41 20.17
CA THR A 232 -9.68 -13.62 21.11
C THR A 232 -10.10 -12.27 20.54
N ALA A 233 -9.61 -11.88 19.38
CA ALA A 233 -9.93 -10.60 18.72
C ALA A 233 -10.98 -10.75 17.59
N VAL A 234 -11.43 -11.98 17.30
CA VAL A 234 -12.35 -12.32 16.20
C VAL A 234 -13.71 -12.79 16.72
#